data_6b5ff8ddf1446d0ea29f5e1000772200
#
_entry.id   6b5ff8ddf1446d0ea29f5e1000772200
#
_cell.length_a   1.000
_cell.length_b   1.000
_cell.length_c   1.000
_cell.angle_alpha   90.00
_cell.angle_beta   90.00
_cell.angle_gamma   90.00
#
_symmetry.space_group_name_H-M   'P 1'
#
loop_
_entity.id
_entity.type
_entity.pdbx_description
1 polymer ?
#
loop_
_entity_poly.entity_id
_entity_poly.type
_entity_poly.pdbx_seq_one_letter_code
_entity_poly.pdbx_strand_id
1 'polypeptide(L)'
;MHVWEKVEIALAAQGEYANPYTDVTVWVDLEGPGFRKRCYGFWDGGETFRVRVLAPGPGRWTWRSGSRPADPGLSGVSGEFTAIEWTEEQKAERPCRRGMIQASANGHAFAYADGTPFFLLGDTWWATPTFRYPWRDEDDPRPMGPKAGFQDYVRYRQRQGYNCIAMIAAFPHWHNDGKPAQLKAPDGTVIRAAWPQAGTKSAKTMTDEAGRRPFRFPGKVPGFEDVVPDLERIEPTYFRSLDRKIDYLNAHGFVPFIEVARRDIGQVWMKHYPWPDSYA
;
A
#
# COMPACT_ATOMS: atom_id res chain seq x y z
N MET A 1 -19.97 -8.26 -11.01
CA MET A 1 -18.76 -8.54 -10.25
C MET A 1 -19.05 -9.56 -9.17
N HIS A 2 -18.01 -10.08 -8.51
CA HIS A 2 -18.19 -11.01 -7.40
C HIS A 2 -17.96 -10.33 -6.06
N VAL A 3 -18.42 -10.98 -4.99
CA VAL A 3 -18.07 -10.61 -3.62
C VAL A 3 -16.56 -10.61 -3.44
N TRP A 4 -16.03 -9.74 -2.57
CA TRP A 4 -14.61 -9.57 -2.27
C TRP A 4 -13.74 -9.08 -3.45
N GLU A 5 -14.32 -8.76 -4.60
CA GLU A 5 -13.61 -8.07 -5.68
C GLU A 5 -13.45 -6.58 -5.37
N LYS A 6 -12.27 -6.05 -5.64
CA LYS A 6 -11.99 -4.62 -5.55
C LYS A 6 -12.78 -3.84 -6.60
N VAL A 7 -13.63 -2.92 -6.15
CA VAL A 7 -14.27 -1.89 -6.99
C VAL A 7 -13.54 -0.59 -6.79
N GLU A 8 -13.09 0.02 -7.85
CA GLU A 8 -12.44 1.31 -7.80
C GLU A 8 -13.34 2.37 -8.43
N ILE A 9 -13.77 3.34 -7.62
CA ILE A 9 -14.60 4.46 -8.02
C ILE A 9 -13.67 5.65 -8.26
N ALA A 10 -13.60 6.11 -9.50
CA ALA A 10 -12.84 7.29 -9.87
C ALA A 10 -13.75 8.52 -9.89
N LEU A 11 -13.31 9.59 -9.26
CA LEU A 11 -13.96 10.89 -9.17
C LEU A 11 -12.99 11.97 -9.66
N ALA A 12 -13.48 12.97 -10.36
CA ALA A 12 -12.65 14.06 -10.86
C ALA A 12 -13.06 15.38 -10.19
N ALA A 13 -12.13 15.98 -9.46
CA ALA A 13 -12.32 17.28 -8.84
C ALA A 13 -12.56 18.36 -9.89
N GLN A 14 -13.43 19.31 -9.59
CA GLN A 14 -13.68 20.52 -10.40
C GLN A 14 -13.04 21.77 -9.78
N GLY A 15 -12.71 21.72 -8.51
CA GLY A 15 -12.01 22.79 -7.80
C GLY A 15 -10.49 22.69 -7.97
N GLU A 16 -9.82 23.83 -7.79
CA GLU A 16 -8.36 23.91 -7.72
C GLU A 16 -7.90 23.86 -6.26
N TYR A 17 -6.88 23.05 -5.98
CA TYR A 17 -6.33 22.85 -4.63
C TYR A 17 -4.82 23.06 -4.65
N ALA A 18 -4.30 23.78 -3.68
CA ALA A 18 -2.85 24.00 -3.56
C ALA A 18 -2.10 22.67 -3.31
N ASN A 19 -2.72 21.78 -2.56
CA ASN A 19 -2.24 20.43 -2.32
C ASN A 19 -3.42 19.45 -2.22
N PRO A 20 -3.87 18.85 -3.31
CA PRO A 20 -5.04 17.96 -3.29
C PRO A 20 -4.94 16.81 -2.28
N TYR A 21 -3.71 16.36 -1.99
CA TYR A 21 -3.46 15.29 -1.03
C TYR A 21 -3.82 15.65 0.40
N THR A 22 -3.54 16.89 0.83
CA THR A 22 -3.80 17.36 2.22
C THR A 22 -5.08 18.17 2.34
N ASP A 23 -5.47 18.86 1.27
CA ASP A 23 -6.56 19.84 1.30
C ASP A 23 -7.92 19.17 1.12
N VAL A 24 -7.96 17.95 0.55
CA VAL A 24 -9.20 17.28 0.18
C VAL A 24 -9.34 15.93 0.88
N THR A 25 -10.43 15.75 1.58
CA THR A 25 -10.89 14.44 2.03
C THR A 25 -12.06 13.99 1.14
N VAL A 26 -11.96 12.83 0.54
CA VAL A 26 -13.02 12.23 -0.29
C VAL A 26 -13.46 10.89 0.30
N TRP A 27 -14.72 10.56 0.15
CA TRP A 27 -15.27 9.27 0.58
C TRP A 27 -16.46 8.85 -0.29
N VAL A 28 -16.85 7.60 -0.16
CA VAL A 28 -18.18 7.12 -0.55
C VAL A 28 -18.87 6.48 0.65
N ASP A 29 -20.16 6.73 0.79
CA ASP A 29 -21.04 5.98 1.67
C ASP A 29 -21.59 4.80 0.85
N LEU A 30 -21.11 3.60 1.19
CA LEU A 30 -21.47 2.34 0.54
C LEU A 30 -22.58 1.67 1.34
N GLU A 31 -23.63 1.19 0.64
CA GLU A 31 -24.76 0.51 1.24
C GLU A 31 -25.16 -0.72 0.40
N GLY A 32 -25.41 -1.83 1.10
CA GLY A 32 -25.84 -3.09 0.51
C GLY A 32 -26.54 -3.99 1.51
N PRO A 33 -26.82 -5.26 1.19
CA PRO A 33 -27.56 -6.16 2.06
C PRO A 33 -26.95 -6.29 3.45
N GLY A 34 -27.62 -5.70 4.46
CA GLY A 34 -27.17 -5.75 5.86
C GLY A 34 -25.86 -5.01 6.17
N PHE A 35 -25.40 -4.13 5.27
CA PHE A 35 -24.10 -3.48 5.40
C PHE A 35 -24.17 -2.00 4.99
N ARG A 36 -23.56 -1.16 5.82
CA ARG A 36 -23.35 0.26 5.50
C ARG A 36 -22.02 0.71 6.05
N LYS A 37 -21.21 1.38 5.20
CA LYS A 37 -19.88 1.86 5.62
C LYS A 37 -19.48 3.09 4.81
N ARG A 38 -18.83 4.05 5.49
CA ARG A 38 -18.06 5.10 4.82
C ARG A 38 -16.68 4.58 4.50
N CYS A 39 -16.33 4.64 3.21
CA CYS A 39 -15.02 4.26 2.70
C CYS A 39 -14.31 5.53 2.23
N TYR A 40 -13.17 5.84 2.84
CA TYR A 40 -12.36 6.99 2.45
C TYR A 40 -11.54 6.68 1.20
N GLY A 41 -11.36 7.70 0.39
CA GLY A 41 -10.55 7.66 -0.82
C GLY A 41 -9.21 8.36 -0.67
N PHE A 42 -8.52 8.47 -1.78
CA PHE A 42 -7.21 9.06 -1.87
C PHE A 42 -7.04 9.84 -3.19
N TRP A 43 -6.13 10.79 -3.19
CA TRP A 43 -5.72 11.49 -4.40
C TRP A 43 -4.79 10.61 -5.23
N ASP A 44 -5.10 10.47 -6.54
CA ASP A 44 -4.34 9.64 -7.50
C ASP A 44 -3.60 10.49 -8.56
N GLY A 45 -3.45 11.78 -8.30
CA GLY A 45 -2.74 12.72 -9.20
C GLY A 45 -3.68 13.56 -10.07
N GLY A 46 -3.24 14.78 -10.41
CA GLY A 46 -4.06 15.74 -11.14
C GLY A 46 -5.37 16.01 -10.43
N GLU A 47 -6.46 15.93 -11.15
CA GLU A 47 -7.83 16.10 -10.65
C GLU A 47 -8.45 14.78 -10.12
N THR A 48 -7.74 13.66 -10.22
CA THR A 48 -8.30 12.33 -9.97
C THR A 48 -8.22 11.95 -8.50
N PHE A 49 -9.35 11.56 -7.95
CA PHE A 49 -9.48 10.91 -6.65
C PHE A 49 -10.10 9.52 -6.84
N ARG A 50 -9.71 8.56 -6.00
CA ARG A 50 -10.24 7.20 -6.05
C ARG A 50 -10.70 6.73 -4.69
N VAL A 51 -11.80 5.97 -4.70
CA VAL A 51 -12.28 5.26 -3.52
C VAL A 51 -12.35 3.78 -3.84
N ARG A 52 -11.73 2.95 -3.01
CA ARG A 52 -11.75 1.49 -3.16
C ARG A 52 -12.74 0.88 -2.19
N VAL A 53 -13.67 0.12 -2.75
CA VAL A 53 -14.70 -0.59 -1.98
C VAL A 53 -14.76 -2.05 -2.40
N LEU A 54 -15.39 -2.86 -1.58
CA LEU A 54 -15.71 -4.25 -1.89
C LEU A 54 -17.08 -4.62 -1.27
N ALA A 55 -17.76 -5.57 -1.89
CA ALA A 55 -19.00 -6.13 -1.38
C ALA A 55 -18.67 -7.39 -0.55
N PRO A 56 -18.94 -7.41 0.78
CA PRO A 56 -18.74 -8.60 1.61
C PRO A 56 -19.84 -9.66 1.45
N GLY A 57 -20.89 -9.38 0.68
CA GLY A 57 -21.98 -10.31 0.41
C GLY A 57 -22.66 -10.04 -0.93
N PRO A 58 -23.41 -11.01 -1.46
CA PRO A 58 -24.10 -10.87 -2.73
C PRO A 58 -25.29 -9.93 -2.63
N GLY A 59 -25.68 -9.34 -3.77
CA GLY A 59 -26.82 -8.46 -3.90
C GLY A 59 -26.49 -7.15 -4.59
N ARG A 60 -27.47 -6.23 -4.55
CA ARG A 60 -27.32 -4.87 -5.09
C ARG A 60 -26.64 -3.98 -4.08
N TRP A 61 -25.66 -3.25 -4.54
CA TRP A 61 -24.87 -2.28 -3.77
C TRP A 61 -25.00 -0.90 -4.40
N THR A 62 -25.23 0.09 -3.57
CA THR A 62 -25.29 1.50 -3.97
C THR A 62 -24.22 2.29 -3.23
N TRP A 63 -23.77 3.36 -3.85
CA TRP A 63 -22.83 4.26 -3.22
C TRP A 63 -23.11 5.71 -3.56
N ARG A 64 -22.75 6.61 -2.66
CA ARG A 64 -22.80 8.05 -2.86
C ARG A 64 -21.52 8.70 -2.33
N SER A 65 -20.92 9.57 -3.15
CA SER A 65 -19.69 10.26 -2.80
C SER A 65 -19.95 11.53 -1.98
N GLY A 66 -18.90 11.91 -1.26
CA GLY A 66 -18.81 13.19 -0.56
C GLY A 66 -17.36 13.65 -0.45
N SER A 67 -17.17 14.94 -0.24
CA SER A 67 -15.83 15.51 -0.04
C SER A 67 -15.85 16.66 0.96
N ARG A 68 -14.67 16.97 1.48
CA ARG A 68 -14.39 18.15 2.27
C ARG A 68 -13.07 18.77 1.77
N PRO A 69 -13.05 20.03 1.29
CA PRO A 69 -14.23 20.87 1.04
C PRO A 69 -15.21 20.26 0.03
N ALA A 70 -16.43 20.76 0.00
CA ALA A 70 -17.42 20.30 -0.98
C ALA A 70 -16.98 20.69 -2.38
N ASP A 71 -16.94 19.71 -3.28
CA ASP A 71 -16.54 19.86 -4.68
C ASP A 71 -17.59 19.17 -5.56
N PRO A 72 -18.13 19.81 -6.61
CA PRO A 72 -19.17 19.24 -7.44
C PRO A 72 -18.77 17.95 -8.16
N GLY A 73 -17.49 17.78 -8.47
CA GLY A 73 -16.97 16.57 -9.10
C GLY A 73 -16.71 15.41 -8.11
N LEU A 74 -16.58 15.74 -6.81
CA LEU A 74 -16.30 14.77 -5.76
C LEU A 74 -17.48 14.47 -4.85
N SER A 75 -18.46 15.39 -4.74
CA SER A 75 -19.60 15.27 -3.82
C SER A 75 -20.91 15.05 -4.56
N GLY A 76 -21.73 14.12 -4.06
CA GLY A 76 -23.07 13.88 -4.58
C GLY A 76 -23.13 12.96 -5.79
N VAL A 77 -21.98 12.52 -6.31
CA VAL A 77 -21.93 11.48 -7.36
C VAL A 77 -22.38 10.16 -6.76
N SER A 78 -23.18 9.41 -7.50
CA SER A 78 -23.71 8.12 -7.04
C SER A 78 -23.63 7.07 -8.12
N GLY A 79 -23.67 5.82 -7.71
CA GLY A 79 -23.70 4.70 -8.62
C GLY A 79 -24.10 3.42 -7.90
N GLU A 80 -24.13 2.34 -8.64
CA GLU A 80 -24.51 1.03 -8.14
C GLU A 80 -23.76 -0.08 -8.85
N PHE A 81 -23.72 -1.23 -8.21
CA PHE A 81 -23.24 -2.47 -8.81
C PHE A 81 -23.93 -3.67 -8.16
N THR A 82 -23.90 -4.81 -8.84
CA THR A 82 -24.38 -6.08 -8.29
C THR A 82 -23.22 -7.00 -8.05
N ALA A 83 -23.14 -7.56 -6.83
CA ALA A 83 -22.19 -8.59 -6.46
C ALA A 83 -22.87 -9.95 -6.45
N ILE A 84 -22.17 -10.97 -6.94
CA ILE A 84 -22.61 -12.37 -6.94
C ILE A 84 -21.57 -13.25 -6.22
N GLU A 85 -22.00 -14.39 -5.71
CA GLU A 85 -21.09 -15.34 -5.08
C GLU A 85 -20.12 -15.97 -6.07
N TRP A 86 -18.94 -16.34 -5.59
CA TRP A 86 -18.04 -17.24 -6.27
C TRP A 86 -18.51 -18.68 -6.12
N THR A 87 -18.34 -19.51 -7.16
CA THR A 87 -18.54 -20.95 -7.00
C THR A 87 -17.44 -21.58 -6.14
N GLU A 88 -17.68 -22.77 -5.58
CA GLU A 88 -16.65 -23.44 -4.77
C GLU A 88 -15.42 -23.85 -5.61
N GLU A 89 -15.61 -24.16 -6.88
CA GLU A 89 -14.51 -24.42 -7.83
C GLU A 89 -13.64 -23.17 -8.01
N GLN A 90 -14.29 -22.02 -8.20
CA GLN A 90 -13.59 -20.74 -8.33
C GLN A 90 -12.83 -20.36 -7.03
N LYS A 91 -13.43 -20.61 -5.86
CA LYS A 91 -12.79 -20.41 -4.55
C LYS A 91 -11.63 -21.38 -4.32
N ALA A 92 -11.73 -22.62 -4.79
CA ALA A 92 -10.65 -23.59 -4.73
C ALA A 92 -9.48 -23.20 -5.63
N GLU A 93 -9.76 -22.70 -6.84
CA GLU A 93 -8.75 -22.19 -7.77
C GLU A 93 -7.97 -20.98 -7.19
N ARG A 94 -8.69 -20.06 -6.51
CA ARG A 94 -8.12 -18.86 -5.88
C ARG A 94 -8.68 -18.67 -4.48
N PRO A 95 -8.00 -19.15 -3.45
CA PRO A 95 -8.50 -19.10 -2.07
C PRO A 95 -8.81 -17.68 -1.54
N CYS A 96 -8.16 -16.62 -2.05
CA CYS A 96 -8.48 -15.25 -1.68
C CYS A 96 -9.92 -14.82 -2.03
N ARG A 97 -10.60 -15.52 -2.93
CA ARG A 97 -12.03 -15.35 -3.24
C ARG A 97 -12.96 -15.73 -2.08
N ARG A 98 -12.43 -16.41 -1.03
CA ARG A 98 -13.14 -16.72 0.22
C ARG A 98 -13.27 -15.51 1.16
N GLY A 99 -12.70 -14.39 0.78
CA GLY A 99 -12.81 -13.12 1.49
C GLY A 99 -11.62 -12.79 2.38
N MET A 100 -11.82 -11.79 3.24
CA MET A 100 -10.77 -11.27 4.12
C MET A 100 -10.31 -12.32 5.14
N ILE A 101 -9.05 -12.24 5.54
CA ILE A 101 -8.52 -13.03 6.63
C ILE A 101 -8.99 -12.42 7.96
N GLN A 102 -9.45 -13.28 8.85
CA GLN A 102 -9.93 -12.94 10.19
C GLN A 102 -9.46 -13.96 11.22
N ALA A 103 -9.64 -13.65 12.49
CA ALA A 103 -9.44 -14.64 13.54
C ALA A 103 -10.44 -15.78 13.38
N SER A 104 -9.99 -17.01 13.59
CA SER A 104 -10.88 -18.18 13.65
C SER A 104 -11.86 -18.06 14.83
N ALA A 105 -12.95 -18.81 14.79
CA ALA A 105 -13.99 -18.74 15.82
C ALA A 105 -13.48 -18.99 17.26
N ASN A 106 -12.43 -19.79 17.43
CA ASN A 106 -11.79 -20.05 18.73
C ASN A 106 -10.64 -19.06 19.06
N GLY A 107 -10.32 -18.12 18.17
CA GLY A 107 -9.28 -17.12 18.38
C GLY A 107 -7.82 -17.63 18.29
N HIS A 108 -7.58 -18.90 17.97
CA HIS A 108 -6.26 -19.51 17.99
C HIS A 108 -5.62 -19.69 16.59
N ALA A 109 -6.36 -19.35 15.53
CA ALA A 109 -5.89 -19.48 14.15
C ALA A 109 -6.47 -18.37 13.27
N PHE A 110 -6.12 -18.38 12.01
CA PHE A 110 -6.74 -17.54 10.99
C PHE A 110 -7.75 -18.36 10.16
N ALA A 111 -8.74 -17.65 9.65
CA ALA A 111 -9.71 -18.18 8.69
C ALA A 111 -10.03 -17.12 7.64
N TYR A 112 -10.50 -17.54 6.47
CA TYR A 112 -11.16 -16.65 5.53
C TYR A 112 -12.54 -16.21 6.06
N ALA A 113 -13.13 -15.21 5.44
CA ALA A 113 -14.44 -14.69 5.84
C ALA A 113 -15.56 -15.74 5.77
N ASP A 114 -15.44 -16.76 4.92
CA ASP A 114 -16.35 -17.91 4.83
C ASP A 114 -16.10 -19.00 5.91
N GLY A 115 -15.13 -18.80 6.79
CA GLY A 115 -14.76 -19.75 7.86
C GLY A 115 -13.74 -20.81 7.46
N THR A 116 -13.35 -20.90 6.19
CA THR A 116 -12.31 -21.82 5.74
C THR A 116 -10.98 -21.53 6.45
N PRO A 117 -10.30 -22.52 7.05
CA PRO A 117 -9.02 -22.30 7.73
C PRO A 117 -7.96 -21.68 6.80
N PHE A 118 -7.18 -20.75 7.34
CA PHE A 118 -6.06 -20.12 6.66
C PHE A 118 -4.77 -20.36 7.46
N PHE A 119 -3.83 -21.09 6.87
CA PHE A 119 -2.49 -21.25 7.42
C PHE A 119 -1.56 -20.17 6.85
N LEU A 120 -1.14 -19.24 7.71
CA LEU A 120 -0.26 -18.15 7.30
C LEU A 120 1.19 -18.64 7.22
N LEU A 121 1.74 -18.66 6.02
CA LEU A 121 3.18 -18.85 5.77
C LEU A 121 3.72 -17.63 5.04
N GLY A 122 4.41 -16.77 5.77
CA GLY A 122 4.87 -15.48 5.27
C GLY A 122 6.35 -15.38 5.02
N ASP A 123 6.74 -14.49 4.12
CA ASP A 123 8.11 -14.04 3.90
C ASP A 123 8.18 -12.51 4.02
N THR A 124 9.35 -11.98 4.32
CA THR A 124 9.56 -10.54 4.51
C THR A 124 10.35 -9.95 3.35
N TRP A 125 9.68 -9.18 2.51
CA TRP A 125 10.27 -8.46 1.38
C TRP A 125 10.12 -6.97 1.61
N TRP A 126 10.74 -6.45 2.65
CA TRP A 126 10.59 -5.06 3.08
C TRP A 126 10.69 -4.05 1.95
N ALA A 127 11.61 -4.30 1.01
CA ALA A 127 11.92 -3.40 -0.09
C ALA A 127 11.10 -3.65 -1.36
N THR A 128 10.00 -4.39 -1.31
CA THR A 128 9.15 -4.74 -2.47
C THR A 128 8.81 -3.53 -3.38
N PRO A 129 8.48 -2.33 -2.86
CA PRO A 129 8.17 -1.20 -3.73
C PRO A 129 9.36 -0.64 -4.50
N THR A 130 10.58 -1.02 -4.15
CA THR A 130 11.79 -0.39 -4.69
C THR A 130 12.35 -1.12 -5.90
N PHE A 131 13.34 -0.51 -6.55
CA PHE A 131 14.09 -1.08 -7.67
C PHE A 131 14.76 -2.44 -7.38
N ARG A 132 14.81 -2.89 -6.13
CA ARG A 132 15.35 -4.21 -5.75
C ARG A 132 14.46 -5.36 -6.16
N TYR A 133 13.20 -5.11 -6.31
CA TYR A 133 12.22 -6.04 -6.82
C TYR A 133 11.61 -5.46 -8.11
N PRO A 134 12.41 -5.35 -9.19
CA PRO A 134 11.96 -4.70 -10.41
C PRO A 134 10.82 -5.50 -11.03
N TRP A 135 9.82 -4.78 -11.52
CA TRP A 135 8.82 -5.37 -12.38
C TRP A 135 9.45 -5.72 -13.72
N ARG A 136 9.13 -6.88 -14.25
CA ARG A 136 9.54 -7.29 -15.60
C ARG A 136 8.29 -7.44 -16.45
N ASP A 137 8.27 -6.80 -17.62
CA ASP A 137 7.13 -6.90 -18.54
C ASP A 137 7.12 -8.23 -19.33
N GLU A 138 8.10 -9.06 -19.11
CA GLU A 138 8.24 -10.38 -19.73
C GLU A 138 7.58 -11.44 -18.83
N ASP A 139 6.72 -12.26 -19.43
CA ASP A 139 6.05 -13.35 -18.72
C ASP A 139 6.93 -14.60 -18.58
N ASP A 140 8.09 -14.64 -19.22
CA ASP A 140 9.00 -15.78 -19.16
C ASP A 140 9.55 -15.98 -17.75
N PRO A 141 9.34 -17.17 -17.15
CA PRO A 141 9.88 -17.50 -15.85
C PRO A 141 11.40 -17.49 -15.89
N ARG A 142 12.02 -16.67 -15.05
CA ARG A 142 13.47 -16.65 -14.88
C ARG A 142 13.88 -17.51 -13.69
N PRO A 143 15.02 -18.18 -13.75
CA PRO A 143 15.56 -18.84 -12.58
C PRO A 143 15.89 -17.82 -11.50
N MET A 144 15.75 -18.23 -10.25
CA MET A 144 16.15 -17.37 -9.12
C MET A 144 17.64 -17.03 -9.21
N GLY A 145 17.94 -15.74 -9.09
CA GLY A 145 19.29 -15.20 -9.20
C GLY A 145 19.29 -13.68 -9.46
N PRO A 146 20.45 -13.11 -9.81
CA PRO A 146 20.61 -11.65 -9.95
C PRO A 146 19.72 -10.98 -11.02
N LYS A 147 19.18 -11.78 -11.95
CA LYS A 147 18.29 -11.30 -13.00
C LYS A 147 16.80 -11.51 -12.70
N ALA A 148 16.48 -12.16 -11.59
CA ALA A 148 15.09 -12.37 -11.18
C ALA A 148 14.40 -11.04 -10.88
N GLY A 149 13.15 -10.91 -11.31
CA GLY A 149 12.28 -9.77 -11.01
C GLY A 149 11.24 -10.12 -9.96
N PHE A 150 10.37 -9.17 -9.67
CA PHE A 150 9.31 -9.33 -8.67
C PHE A 150 8.41 -10.55 -8.96
N GLN A 151 7.97 -10.71 -10.22
CA GLN A 151 7.08 -11.82 -10.61
C GLN A 151 7.77 -13.19 -10.45
N ASP A 152 9.09 -13.26 -10.71
CA ASP A 152 9.85 -14.50 -10.53
C ASP A 152 9.90 -14.92 -9.06
N TYR A 153 10.11 -13.96 -8.15
CA TYR A 153 10.08 -14.18 -6.70
C TYR A 153 8.70 -14.65 -6.24
N VAL A 154 7.62 -14.03 -6.72
CA VAL A 154 6.25 -14.43 -6.37
C VAL A 154 5.99 -15.87 -6.80
N ARG A 155 6.26 -16.21 -8.07
CA ARG A 155 6.07 -17.59 -8.59
C ARG A 155 6.94 -18.61 -7.84
N TYR A 156 8.15 -18.22 -7.47
CA TYR A 156 9.04 -19.08 -6.71
C TYR A 156 8.49 -19.39 -5.31
N ARG A 157 8.05 -18.37 -4.57
CA ARG A 157 7.47 -18.54 -3.24
C ARG A 157 6.11 -19.24 -3.26
N GLN A 158 5.29 -18.98 -4.28
CA GLN A 158 4.03 -19.68 -4.47
C GLN A 158 4.23 -21.20 -4.57
N ARG A 159 5.24 -21.65 -5.36
CA ARG A 159 5.57 -23.09 -5.45
C ARG A 159 6.07 -23.71 -4.14
N GLN A 160 6.55 -22.88 -3.22
CA GLN A 160 6.97 -23.31 -1.88
C GLN A 160 5.82 -23.27 -0.85
N GLY A 161 4.61 -22.88 -1.27
CA GLY A 161 3.43 -22.80 -0.39
C GLY A 161 3.33 -21.53 0.43
N TYR A 162 4.16 -20.51 0.17
CA TYR A 162 4.01 -19.19 0.79
C TYR A 162 2.73 -18.51 0.31
N ASN A 163 2.06 -17.81 1.22
CA ASN A 163 0.80 -17.12 0.96
C ASN A 163 0.69 -15.74 1.62
N CYS A 164 1.78 -15.23 2.18
CA CYS A 164 1.84 -13.89 2.74
C CYS A 164 3.20 -13.25 2.45
N ILE A 165 3.18 -11.97 2.10
CA ILE A 165 4.39 -11.16 1.92
C ILE A 165 4.29 -9.91 2.79
N ALA A 166 5.23 -9.75 3.72
CA ALA A 166 5.35 -8.54 4.51
C ALA A 166 6.25 -7.53 3.78
N MET A 167 5.75 -6.31 3.61
CA MET A 167 6.44 -5.23 2.90
C MET A 167 6.20 -3.87 3.53
N ILE A 168 7.01 -2.89 3.17
CA ILE A 168 6.86 -1.50 3.61
C ILE A 168 6.51 -0.65 2.40
N ALA A 169 5.34 0.01 2.43
CA ALA A 169 4.82 0.78 1.29
C ALA A 169 5.74 1.95 0.90
N ALA A 170 6.23 2.71 1.87
CA ALA A 170 7.20 3.79 1.66
C ALA A 170 8.52 3.39 2.30
N PHE A 171 9.25 2.51 1.61
CA PHE A 171 10.47 1.92 2.15
C PHE A 171 11.65 2.88 2.09
N PRO A 172 12.13 3.37 3.23
CA PRO A 172 13.40 4.04 3.29
C PRO A 172 14.51 3.00 3.29
N HIS A 173 15.49 3.29 2.54
CA HIS A 173 16.52 2.35 2.19
C HIS A 173 17.47 1.99 3.34
N TRP A 174 17.86 0.71 3.36
CA TRP A 174 18.91 0.17 4.23
C TRP A 174 20.17 -0.18 3.45
N HIS A 175 20.55 0.65 2.52
CA HIS A 175 21.79 0.40 1.81
C HIS A 175 22.96 0.84 2.66
N ASN A 176 23.89 -0.06 2.85
CA ASN A 176 25.21 0.28 3.39
C ASN A 176 26.06 0.74 2.22
N ASP A 177 26.33 2.04 2.15
CA ASP A 177 27.28 2.62 1.22
C ASP A 177 28.72 2.58 1.75
N GLY A 178 28.96 1.79 2.79
CA GLY A 178 30.24 1.68 3.47
C GLY A 178 30.56 2.83 4.42
N LYS A 179 29.65 3.81 4.56
CA LYS A 179 29.85 4.93 5.49
C LYS A 179 29.10 4.68 6.81
N PRO A 180 29.70 5.03 7.96
CA PRO A 180 28.99 4.99 9.22
C PRO A 180 27.77 5.90 9.15
N ALA A 181 26.60 5.38 9.52
CA ALA A 181 25.36 6.14 9.57
C ALA A 181 25.37 7.12 10.75
N GLN A 182 26.18 8.15 10.69
CA GLN A 182 26.15 9.26 11.63
C GLN A 182 25.47 10.47 10.95
N LEU A 183 24.22 10.70 11.30
CA LEU A 183 23.55 11.95 11.01
C LEU A 183 23.82 12.89 12.18
N LYS A 184 24.20 14.14 11.89
CA LYS A 184 24.29 15.20 12.88
C LYS A 184 23.11 16.13 12.72
N ALA A 185 22.39 16.37 13.81
CA ALA A 185 21.44 17.45 13.89
C ALA A 185 22.13 18.82 13.75
N PRO A 186 21.41 19.89 13.39
CA PRO A 186 21.99 21.23 13.33
C PRO A 186 22.65 21.71 14.61
N ASP A 187 22.23 21.18 15.78
CA ASP A 187 22.79 21.43 17.08
C ASP A 187 24.06 20.57 17.39
N GLY A 188 24.52 19.79 16.39
CA GLY A 188 25.68 18.92 16.54
C GLY A 188 25.37 17.56 17.17
N THR A 189 24.15 17.31 17.61
CA THR A 189 23.77 16.01 18.18
C THR A 189 23.95 14.89 17.15
N VAL A 190 24.67 13.84 17.53
CA VAL A 190 24.89 12.68 16.69
C VAL A 190 23.64 11.77 16.79
N ILE A 191 22.93 11.61 15.67
CA ILE A 191 21.79 10.70 15.55
C ILE A 191 22.31 9.40 14.95
N ARG A 192 22.33 8.35 15.75
CA ARG A 192 22.68 7.00 15.26
C ARG A 192 21.47 6.37 14.61
N ALA A 193 21.64 5.77 13.43
CA ALA A 193 20.63 4.87 12.89
C ALA A 193 20.41 3.69 13.84
N ALA A 194 19.19 3.19 13.94
CA ALA A 194 18.84 2.03 14.77
C ALA A 194 19.63 0.78 14.39
N TRP A 195 20.11 0.72 13.16
CA TRP A 195 20.97 -0.35 12.63
C TRP A 195 22.33 0.21 12.27
N PRO A 196 23.40 -0.11 13.02
CA PRO A 196 24.74 0.42 12.77
C PRO A 196 25.32 0.09 11.39
N GLN A 197 24.79 -0.96 10.77
CA GLN A 197 25.23 -1.44 9.45
C GLN A 197 24.42 -0.84 8.29
N ALA A 198 23.34 -0.14 8.58
CA ALA A 198 22.57 0.57 7.55
C ALA A 198 23.27 1.89 7.26
N GLY A 199 23.79 2.04 6.07
CA GLY A 199 24.38 3.29 5.59
C GLY A 199 23.40 4.47 5.65
N THR A 200 23.86 5.62 5.22
CA THR A 200 23.05 6.86 5.23
C THR A 200 21.77 6.64 4.45
N LYS A 201 20.63 6.71 5.13
CA LYS A 201 19.32 6.59 4.51
C LYS A 201 19.06 7.87 3.74
N SER A 202 19.24 7.83 2.43
CA SER A 202 19.04 8.98 1.57
C SER A 202 17.86 8.78 0.65
N ALA A 203 17.29 9.88 0.19
CA ALA A 203 16.27 9.93 -0.83
C ALA A 203 16.60 9.13 -2.10
N LYS A 204 17.89 9.04 -2.42
CA LYS A 204 18.39 8.38 -3.64
C LYS A 204 18.05 6.91 -3.74
N THR A 205 17.66 6.29 -2.66
CA THR A 205 17.53 4.84 -2.53
C THR A 205 16.12 4.36 -2.22
N MET A 206 15.19 5.28 -2.07
CA MET A 206 13.74 5.01 -1.92
C MET A 206 13.02 4.87 -3.27
N THR A 207 13.74 4.74 -4.35
CA THR A 207 13.15 4.77 -5.69
C THR A 207 12.61 3.40 -6.09
N ASP A 208 11.53 3.42 -6.86
CA ASP A 208 11.11 2.27 -7.65
C ASP A 208 12.05 2.08 -8.88
N GLU A 209 11.75 1.11 -9.73
CA GLU A 209 12.52 0.80 -10.94
C GLU A 209 12.52 1.92 -11.99
N ALA A 210 11.57 2.86 -11.93
CA ALA A 210 11.49 4.03 -12.80
C ALA A 210 12.14 5.28 -12.17
N GLY A 211 12.77 5.14 -11.00
CA GLY A 211 13.41 6.25 -10.27
C GLY A 211 12.44 7.16 -9.52
N ARG A 212 11.15 6.79 -9.41
CA ARG A 212 10.14 7.56 -8.68
C ARG A 212 10.28 7.29 -7.18
N ARG A 213 10.00 8.29 -6.35
CA ARG A 213 10.03 8.22 -4.88
C ARG A 213 8.63 8.37 -4.32
N PRO A 214 8.33 7.81 -3.13
CA PRO A 214 7.00 7.91 -2.54
C PRO A 214 6.62 9.34 -2.16
N PHE A 215 7.62 10.17 -1.81
CA PHE A 215 7.44 11.53 -1.35
C PHE A 215 8.43 12.48 -2.03
N ARG A 216 8.13 13.77 -1.96
CA ARG A 216 9.02 14.81 -2.45
C ARG A 216 10.25 14.96 -1.56
N PHE A 217 11.40 15.19 -2.20
CA PHE A 217 12.66 15.63 -1.59
C PHE A 217 13.17 16.87 -2.36
N PRO A 218 13.86 17.82 -1.71
CA PRO A 218 14.17 17.81 -0.28
C PRO A 218 12.91 17.92 0.58
N GLY A 219 12.99 17.34 1.80
CA GLY A 219 11.94 17.47 2.80
C GLY A 219 11.95 18.86 3.46
N LYS A 220 11.02 19.05 4.40
CA LYS A 220 10.82 20.33 5.12
C LYS A 220 11.52 20.39 6.48
N VAL A 221 12.25 19.36 6.87
CA VAL A 221 12.90 19.31 8.19
C VAL A 221 14.29 19.92 8.10
N PRO A 222 14.56 21.07 8.72
CA PRO A 222 15.85 21.76 8.63
C PRO A 222 17.01 20.86 9.09
N GLY A 223 18.05 20.75 8.25
CA GLY A 223 19.23 19.91 8.50
C GLY A 223 19.05 18.42 8.16
N PHE A 224 17.86 18.00 7.73
CA PHE A 224 17.55 16.62 7.36
C PHE A 224 16.79 16.51 6.04
N GLU A 225 16.87 17.50 5.19
CA GLU A 225 16.08 17.65 3.96
C GLU A 225 16.26 16.47 2.99
N ASP A 226 17.47 15.88 2.97
CA ASP A 226 17.80 14.71 2.13
C ASP A 226 17.41 13.37 2.75
N VAL A 227 16.99 13.35 4.02
CA VAL A 227 16.70 12.14 4.78
C VAL A 227 15.24 12.05 5.15
N VAL A 228 14.65 13.15 5.62
CA VAL A 228 13.23 13.24 5.98
C VAL A 228 12.46 13.84 4.81
N PRO A 229 11.55 13.09 4.18
CA PRO A 229 10.77 13.60 3.06
C PRO A 229 9.78 14.70 3.48
N ASP A 230 9.29 15.44 2.52
CA ASP A 230 8.07 16.22 2.64
C ASP A 230 6.88 15.26 2.58
N LEU A 231 6.37 14.85 3.74
CA LEU A 231 5.29 13.88 3.87
C LEU A 231 3.93 14.39 3.38
N GLU A 232 3.79 15.72 3.21
CA GLU A 232 2.60 16.33 2.65
C GLU A 232 2.59 16.31 1.10
N ARG A 233 3.66 15.82 0.48
CA ARG A 233 3.83 15.78 -0.98
C ARG A 233 4.14 14.37 -1.44
N ILE A 234 3.08 13.59 -1.67
CA ILE A 234 3.21 12.23 -2.22
C ILE A 234 3.40 12.25 -3.73
N GLU A 235 3.96 11.16 -4.26
CA GLU A 235 4.07 10.88 -5.69
C GLU A 235 3.11 9.74 -6.07
N PRO A 236 1.91 10.04 -6.60
CA PRO A 236 0.90 9.03 -6.89
C PRO A 236 1.38 7.93 -7.85
N THR A 237 2.27 8.27 -8.79
CA THR A 237 2.78 7.28 -9.78
C THR A 237 3.65 6.21 -9.12
N TYR A 238 4.34 6.52 -8.02
CA TYR A 238 5.05 5.54 -7.21
C TYR A 238 4.06 4.55 -6.59
N PHE A 239 2.97 5.05 -6.00
CA PHE A 239 1.96 4.21 -5.35
C PHE A 239 1.17 3.37 -6.36
N ARG A 240 0.95 3.86 -7.58
CA ARG A 240 0.39 3.03 -8.67
C ARG A 240 1.31 1.87 -9.06
N SER A 241 2.63 2.07 -9.02
CA SER A 241 3.58 0.98 -9.21
C SER A 241 3.50 -0.06 -8.09
N LEU A 242 3.32 0.38 -6.85
CA LEU A 242 3.08 -0.52 -5.72
C LEU A 242 1.75 -1.27 -5.85
N ASP A 243 0.67 -0.58 -6.23
CA ASP A 243 -0.64 -1.20 -6.47
C ASP A 243 -0.55 -2.35 -7.48
N ARG A 244 0.18 -2.16 -8.58
CA ARG A 244 0.43 -3.21 -9.57
C ARG A 244 1.05 -4.46 -8.94
N LYS A 245 2.00 -4.28 -8.01
CA LYS A 245 2.65 -5.39 -7.29
C LYS A 245 1.68 -6.06 -6.31
N ILE A 246 0.87 -5.28 -5.60
CA ILE A 246 -0.16 -5.81 -4.68
C ILE A 246 -1.22 -6.61 -5.45
N ASP A 247 -1.71 -6.08 -6.57
CA ASP A 247 -2.69 -6.77 -7.40
C ASP A 247 -2.12 -8.10 -7.95
N TYR A 248 -0.84 -8.11 -8.32
CA TYR A 248 -0.17 -9.34 -8.75
C TYR A 248 -0.05 -10.36 -7.61
N LEU A 249 0.31 -9.94 -6.40
CA LEU A 249 0.33 -10.82 -5.22
C LEU A 249 -1.04 -11.43 -4.97
N ASN A 250 -2.09 -10.61 -4.93
CA ASN A 250 -3.46 -11.08 -4.73
C ASN A 250 -3.90 -12.06 -5.82
N ALA A 251 -3.55 -11.80 -7.08
CA ALA A 251 -3.84 -12.69 -8.19
C ALA A 251 -3.14 -14.07 -8.08
N HIS A 252 -2.02 -14.14 -7.34
CA HIS A 252 -1.26 -15.36 -7.09
C HIS A 252 -1.52 -15.98 -5.72
N GLY A 253 -2.59 -15.53 -5.02
CA GLY A 253 -3.04 -16.12 -3.75
C GLY A 253 -2.26 -15.64 -2.51
N PHE A 254 -1.50 -14.56 -2.62
CA PHE A 254 -0.83 -13.97 -1.47
C PHE A 254 -1.67 -12.91 -0.79
N VAL A 255 -1.58 -12.85 0.53
CA VAL A 255 -2.06 -11.77 1.37
C VAL A 255 -0.90 -10.80 1.62
N PRO A 256 -0.92 -9.58 1.09
CA PRO A 256 0.10 -8.59 1.40
C PRO A 256 -0.10 -8.07 2.83
N PHE A 257 0.95 -8.17 3.65
CA PHE A 257 1.04 -7.50 4.94
C PHE A 257 1.81 -6.20 4.76
N ILE A 258 1.12 -5.07 4.83
CA ILE A 258 1.68 -3.78 4.45
C ILE A 258 1.92 -2.91 5.69
N GLU A 259 3.19 -2.62 5.97
CA GLU A 259 3.55 -1.50 6.82
C GLU A 259 3.52 -0.21 5.98
N VAL A 260 2.76 0.77 6.41
CA VAL A 260 2.63 2.05 5.67
C VAL A 260 3.97 2.79 5.66
N ALA A 261 4.59 2.91 6.84
CA ALA A 261 5.92 3.48 7.00
C ALA A 261 6.58 2.87 8.24
N ARG A 262 7.90 2.70 8.20
CA ARG A 262 8.60 2.06 9.29
C ARG A 262 9.17 3.07 10.28
N ARG A 263 8.82 2.92 11.56
CA ARG A 263 9.23 3.81 12.65
C ARG A 263 10.72 3.71 13.01
N ASP A 264 11.36 2.57 12.79
CA ASP A 264 12.76 2.29 13.19
C ASP A 264 13.82 2.81 12.20
N ILE A 265 13.40 3.67 11.28
CA ILE A 265 14.25 4.30 10.28
C ILE A 265 15.11 5.42 10.87
N GLY A 266 15.55 5.21 12.06
CA GLY A 266 16.36 6.12 12.78
C GLY A 266 15.56 7.17 13.55
N GLN A 267 16.18 7.72 14.56
CA GLN A 267 15.56 8.70 15.47
C GLN A 267 15.04 9.95 14.76
N VAL A 268 15.56 10.25 13.57
CA VAL A 268 15.17 11.43 12.78
C VAL A 268 13.69 11.36 12.37
N TRP A 269 13.27 10.24 11.81
CA TRP A 269 11.87 10.08 11.40
C TRP A 269 10.94 10.07 12.62
N MET A 270 11.30 9.32 13.65
CA MET A 270 10.53 9.27 14.90
C MET A 270 10.39 10.65 15.57
N LYS A 271 11.45 11.47 15.53
CA LYS A 271 11.46 12.80 16.18
C LYS A 271 10.56 13.80 15.42
N HIS A 272 10.43 13.65 14.10
CA HIS A 272 9.76 14.62 13.24
C HIS A 272 8.41 14.14 12.71
N TYR A 273 8.02 12.90 13.01
CA TYR A 273 6.65 12.45 12.84
C TYR A 273 5.80 12.95 14.01
N PRO A 274 4.76 13.72 13.78
CA PRO A 274 3.77 14.00 14.83
C PRO A 274 3.08 12.68 15.19
N TRP A 275 3.53 12.09 16.26
CA TRP A 275 2.98 10.87 16.82
C TRP A 275 1.78 11.21 17.71
N PRO A 276 0.61 10.53 17.64
CA PRO A 276 0.27 9.34 16.85
C PRO A 276 -0.32 9.61 15.46
N ASP A 277 -0.55 10.84 15.07
CA ASP A 277 -1.39 11.23 13.92
C ASP A 277 -0.78 10.89 12.56
N SER A 278 0.50 10.61 12.51
CA SER A 278 1.22 10.27 11.27
C SER A 278 1.06 8.82 10.80
N TYR A 279 0.31 7.99 11.54
CA TYR A 279 0.03 6.59 11.18
C TYR A 279 -1.47 6.31 10.93
N ALA A 280 -2.30 7.32 10.98
CA ALA A 280 -3.73 7.20 10.74
C ALA A 280 -4.09 7.17 9.26
#